data_d7e5ca6bed0e4e795a6adb413904b712
#
_entry.id   d7e5ca6bed0e4e795a6adb413904b712
#
_cell.length_a   1.000
_cell.length_b   1.000
_cell.length_c   1.000
_cell.angle_alpha   90.00
_cell.angle_beta   90.00
_cell.angle_gamma   90.00
#
_symmetry.space_group_name_H-M   'P 1'
#
loop_
_entity.id
_entity.type
_entity.pdbx_description
1 polymer ?
#
loop_
_entity_poly.entity_id
_entity_poly.type
_entity_poly.pdbx_seq_one_letter_code
_entity_poly.pdbx_strand_id
1 'polypeptide(L)'
;MQIKETTNKGLKRAYQLTIPAKDIAAKIEAEVKKIAPQVQMPGFRPGKVPANLIKKMHGEQLHAQTVNDVIRESVDQLMKDNELRPAMQPKIELGEGYEEGKDAEIAVELEILPTVDVPSTDGLKLERLVVPVADEAVDEAVAGIAGQNKSYKDAAKSKKAAEGDQLIIDFVGKLDGVEFEGGKAEDAALVIGSGQFIPGFEEQLVGAKTGDEKTITVTFPKEYQAENLAGKDAEFDITVKQVKVETETKVDDEFAKNLGLDSLDKLKELMRGQLEQQTNGLTRTQMKRQLLDTLAAGHDFEVPEGMVNAEFEQIWAQLQQEASQEEDPAAALKEIEAEKDDYRKIAERRVRLGLLLSEIGQANNVEVSAQEMSMLMQQAAQQYRPEDREKFLEYVQNEPMAAAQLRAPLYEDKVVDFLFDKADVTEREVTQEELEAAIEAEETAEAKPAKKKAAPKKKAAAKKASAKKSDDKKPAEKKAPAKNTAPAKTADDKPAAKKATAKKAPAKKPAAKKAPAKKAAKK
;
A
#
# COMPACT_ATOMS: atom_id res chain seq x y z
N MET A 1 1.93 46.48 8.88
CA MET A 1 2.83 45.34 9.04
C MET A 1 4.25 45.76 8.70
N GLN A 2 5.25 45.44 9.52
CA GLN A 2 6.66 45.65 9.23
C GLN A 2 7.30 44.28 9.01
N ILE A 3 8.14 44.18 7.97
CA ILE A 3 8.81 42.92 7.60
C ILE A 3 10.31 43.15 7.68
N LYS A 4 11.03 42.28 8.35
CA LYS A 4 12.49 42.30 8.44
C LYS A 4 13.01 40.91 8.08
N GLU A 5 13.79 40.79 7.03
CA GLU A 5 14.51 39.57 6.71
C GLU A 5 15.66 39.37 7.71
N THR A 6 15.69 38.21 8.34
CA THR A 6 16.69 37.83 9.35
C THR A 6 17.70 36.82 8.82
N THR A 7 17.26 35.96 7.90
CA THR A 7 18.11 34.94 7.26
C THR A 7 17.80 34.82 5.79
N ASN A 8 18.88 34.85 4.97
CA ASN A 8 18.83 34.59 3.52
C ASN A 8 20.07 33.79 3.16
N LYS A 9 19.99 32.44 3.30
CA LYS A 9 21.14 31.57 3.04
C LYS A 9 20.70 30.33 2.27
N GLY A 10 21.22 30.16 1.07
CA GLY A 10 20.82 29.08 0.17
C GLY A 10 19.32 29.12 -0.05
N LEU A 11 18.62 28.03 0.24
CA LEU A 11 17.15 27.93 0.15
C LEU A 11 16.42 28.38 1.42
N LYS A 12 17.12 28.59 2.55
CA LYS A 12 16.51 28.97 3.82
C LYS A 12 16.25 30.48 3.88
N ARG A 13 15.04 30.82 4.28
CA ARG A 13 14.58 32.20 4.51
C ARG A 13 14.00 32.30 5.91
N ALA A 14 14.33 33.36 6.62
CA ALA A 14 13.65 33.67 7.87
C ALA A 14 13.30 35.16 7.91
N TYR A 15 12.09 35.42 8.37
CA TYR A 15 11.54 36.77 8.47
C TYR A 15 11.01 37.01 9.87
N GLN A 16 11.16 38.25 10.35
CA GLN A 16 10.48 38.72 11.53
C GLN A 16 9.39 39.70 11.09
N LEU A 17 8.14 39.36 11.37
CA LEU A 17 6.97 40.15 11.08
C LEU A 17 6.53 40.86 12.36
N THR A 18 6.23 42.15 12.30
CA THR A 18 5.59 42.89 13.39
C THR A 18 4.22 43.36 12.93
N ILE A 19 3.19 42.83 13.55
CA ILE A 19 1.79 43.21 13.28
C ILE A 19 1.33 44.20 14.37
N PRO A 20 1.00 45.43 14.00
CA PRO A 20 0.57 46.42 14.98
C PRO A 20 -0.73 46.01 15.72
N ALA A 21 -0.78 46.24 17.01
CA ALA A 21 -1.95 45.96 17.84
C ALA A 21 -3.23 46.61 17.28
N LYS A 22 -3.09 47.74 16.62
CA LYS A 22 -4.20 48.45 15.97
C LYS A 22 -4.84 47.63 14.84
N ASP A 23 -4.04 46.93 14.06
CA ASP A 23 -4.52 46.12 12.92
C ASP A 23 -5.25 44.89 13.45
N ILE A 24 -4.72 44.26 14.50
CA ILE A 24 -5.36 43.13 15.19
C ILE A 24 -6.70 43.57 15.79
N ALA A 25 -6.72 44.71 16.50
CA ALA A 25 -7.95 45.24 17.11
C ALA A 25 -9.03 45.58 16.06
N ALA A 26 -8.64 46.13 14.91
CA ALA A 26 -9.56 46.42 13.80
C ALA A 26 -10.19 45.17 13.22
N LYS A 27 -9.38 44.08 13.07
CA LYS A 27 -9.87 42.77 12.62
C LYS A 27 -10.81 42.13 13.63
N ILE A 28 -10.50 42.18 14.93
CA ILE A 28 -11.36 41.70 16.00
C ILE A 28 -12.72 42.42 15.96
N GLU A 29 -12.71 43.73 15.75
CA GLU A 29 -13.95 44.49 15.63
C GLU A 29 -14.77 44.09 14.39
N ALA A 30 -14.12 43.81 13.28
CA ALA A 30 -14.78 43.34 12.08
C ALA A 30 -15.39 41.93 12.29
N GLU A 31 -14.68 41.00 12.91
CA GLU A 31 -15.20 39.67 13.22
C GLU A 31 -16.34 39.70 14.24
N VAL A 32 -16.25 40.55 15.29
CA VAL A 32 -17.36 40.76 16.24
C VAL A 32 -18.61 41.26 15.52
N LYS A 33 -18.49 42.20 14.55
CA LYS A 33 -19.61 42.68 13.74
C LYS A 33 -20.19 41.59 12.84
N LYS A 34 -19.37 40.72 12.30
CA LYS A 34 -19.77 39.61 11.42
C LYS A 34 -20.52 38.53 12.18
N ILE A 35 -20.08 38.21 13.42
CA ILE A 35 -20.68 37.19 14.28
C ILE A 35 -21.92 37.72 15.02
N ALA A 36 -22.00 39.01 15.32
CA ALA A 36 -23.10 39.61 16.07
C ALA A 36 -24.52 39.22 15.61
N PRO A 37 -24.81 39.09 14.29
CA PRO A 37 -26.12 38.62 13.81
C PRO A 37 -26.43 37.16 14.16
N GLN A 38 -25.41 36.33 14.37
CA GLN A 38 -25.53 34.87 14.60
C GLN A 38 -25.59 34.52 16.10
N VAL A 39 -25.10 35.41 16.97
CA VAL A 39 -25.05 35.16 18.42
C VAL A 39 -26.46 35.25 19.01
N GLN A 40 -26.87 34.16 19.65
CA GLN A 40 -28.12 34.09 20.43
C GLN A 40 -27.80 34.19 21.91
N MET A 41 -28.41 35.15 22.60
CA MET A 41 -28.20 35.33 24.01
C MET A 41 -29.55 35.52 24.73
N PRO A 42 -29.78 34.87 25.88
CA PRO A 42 -30.99 35.08 26.69
C PRO A 42 -31.16 36.57 27.04
N GLY A 43 -32.34 37.13 26.78
CA GLY A 43 -32.67 38.54 27.03
C GLY A 43 -32.39 39.50 25.87
N PHE A 44 -31.80 39.04 24.76
CA PHE A 44 -31.57 39.86 23.56
C PHE A 44 -32.25 39.25 22.33
N ARG A 45 -32.77 40.13 21.47
CA ARG A 45 -33.25 39.70 20.15
C ARG A 45 -32.06 39.23 19.28
N PRO A 46 -32.17 38.11 18.52
CA PRO A 46 -31.13 37.68 17.63
C PRO A 46 -30.58 38.82 16.74
N GLY A 47 -29.27 38.99 16.71
CA GLY A 47 -28.60 40.05 15.97
C GLY A 47 -28.59 41.46 16.63
N LYS A 48 -29.07 41.59 17.86
CA LYS A 48 -29.06 42.84 18.61
C LYS A 48 -28.26 42.78 19.93
N VAL A 49 -27.38 41.81 20.04
CA VAL A 49 -26.46 41.69 21.16
C VAL A 49 -25.37 42.78 21.04
N PRO A 50 -25.14 43.61 22.09
CA PRO A 50 -24.10 44.63 22.07
C PRO A 50 -22.69 44.01 21.87
N ALA A 51 -21.87 44.62 21.01
CA ALA A 51 -20.52 44.13 20.68
C ALA A 51 -19.64 43.95 21.93
N ASN A 52 -19.75 44.83 22.93
CA ASN A 52 -19.00 44.73 24.18
C ASN A 52 -19.36 43.49 25.00
N LEU A 53 -20.60 43.00 24.89
CA LEU A 53 -21.02 41.79 25.58
C LEU A 53 -20.50 40.53 24.87
N ILE A 54 -20.48 40.54 23.53
CA ILE A 54 -19.86 39.48 22.72
C ILE A 54 -18.37 39.39 23.03
N LYS A 55 -17.66 40.52 23.03
CA LYS A 55 -16.24 40.60 23.42
C LYS A 55 -16.00 40.05 24.83
N LYS A 56 -16.88 40.31 25.77
CA LYS A 56 -16.73 39.84 27.16
C LYS A 56 -16.95 38.32 27.31
N MET A 57 -17.81 37.73 26.48
CA MET A 57 -18.15 36.31 26.57
C MET A 57 -17.25 35.42 25.72
N HIS A 58 -16.86 35.89 24.54
CA HIS A 58 -16.10 35.15 23.56
C HIS A 58 -14.76 35.81 23.22
N GLY A 59 -14.34 36.83 24.00
CA GLY A 59 -13.17 37.65 23.66
C GLY A 59 -11.90 36.90 23.51
N GLU A 60 -11.56 36.03 24.45
CA GLU A 60 -10.33 35.22 24.39
C GLU A 60 -10.29 34.28 23.16
N GLN A 61 -11.39 33.59 22.90
CA GLN A 61 -11.50 32.69 21.77
C GLN A 61 -11.44 33.44 20.43
N LEU A 62 -12.19 34.53 20.32
CA LEU A 62 -12.21 35.43 19.16
C LEU A 62 -10.85 36.08 18.93
N HIS A 63 -10.17 36.48 19.99
CA HIS A 63 -8.85 37.05 19.93
C HIS A 63 -7.85 36.02 19.40
N ALA A 64 -7.79 34.81 19.98
CA ALA A 64 -6.90 33.75 19.55
C ALA A 64 -7.14 33.35 18.09
N GLN A 65 -8.41 33.23 17.69
CA GLN A 65 -8.77 32.89 16.30
C GLN A 65 -8.37 34.02 15.35
N THR A 66 -8.71 35.29 15.68
CA THR A 66 -8.37 36.44 14.84
C THR A 66 -6.87 36.65 14.71
N VAL A 67 -6.10 36.44 15.79
CA VAL A 67 -4.62 36.50 15.73
C VAL A 67 -4.09 35.46 14.77
N ASN A 68 -4.55 34.21 14.85
CA ASN A 68 -4.14 33.16 13.93
C ASN A 68 -4.49 33.48 12.45
N ASP A 69 -5.69 34.05 12.22
CA ASP A 69 -6.12 34.44 10.88
C ASP A 69 -5.25 35.59 10.32
N VAL A 70 -4.96 36.59 11.18
CA VAL A 70 -4.06 37.71 10.79
C VAL A 70 -2.64 37.23 10.52
N ILE A 71 -2.14 36.30 11.31
CA ILE A 71 -0.82 35.70 11.10
C ILE A 71 -0.78 35.00 9.73
N ARG A 72 -1.76 34.15 9.43
CA ARG A 72 -1.86 33.44 8.14
C ARG A 72 -1.91 34.44 6.97
N GLU A 73 -2.82 35.41 7.02
CA GLU A 73 -2.93 36.44 5.98
C GLU A 73 -1.61 37.22 5.80
N SER A 74 -0.92 37.52 6.90
CA SER A 74 0.37 38.24 6.86
C SER A 74 1.49 37.42 6.25
N VAL A 75 1.53 36.12 6.53
CA VAL A 75 2.49 35.17 5.94
C VAL A 75 2.17 34.95 4.46
N ASP A 76 0.90 34.82 4.08
CA ASP A 76 0.51 34.71 2.68
C ASP A 76 0.86 35.97 1.88
N GLN A 77 0.70 37.15 2.49
CA GLN A 77 1.08 38.43 1.88
C GLN A 77 2.60 38.54 1.75
N LEU A 78 3.38 38.12 2.77
CA LEU A 78 4.83 38.06 2.71
C LEU A 78 5.30 37.19 1.54
N MET A 79 4.72 35.98 1.38
CA MET A 79 5.08 35.07 0.31
C MET A 79 4.77 35.67 -1.07
N LYS A 80 3.63 36.32 -1.23
CA LYS A 80 3.23 36.98 -2.50
C LYS A 80 4.11 38.17 -2.84
N ASP A 81 4.36 39.05 -1.87
CA ASP A 81 5.13 40.29 -2.10
C ASP A 81 6.61 40.01 -2.45
N ASN A 82 7.14 38.89 -1.98
CA ASN A 82 8.52 38.46 -2.26
C ASN A 82 8.62 37.34 -3.30
N GLU A 83 7.51 36.98 -3.95
CA GLU A 83 7.45 35.90 -4.97
C GLU A 83 8.06 34.57 -4.47
N LEU A 84 7.90 34.28 -3.17
CA LEU A 84 8.46 33.10 -2.54
C LEU A 84 7.60 31.86 -2.86
N ARG A 85 8.24 30.81 -3.34
CA ARG A 85 7.61 29.48 -3.54
C ARG A 85 8.06 28.58 -2.39
N PRO A 86 7.28 28.41 -1.32
CA PRO A 86 7.68 27.57 -0.20
C PRO A 86 7.72 26.10 -0.61
N ALA A 87 8.77 25.40 -0.19
CA ALA A 87 8.93 23.95 -0.42
C ALA A 87 8.03 23.13 0.50
N MET A 88 7.79 23.64 1.72
CA MET A 88 6.94 23.04 2.75
C MET A 88 6.16 24.14 3.47
N GLN A 89 5.26 23.76 4.36
CA GLN A 89 4.54 24.72 5.20
C GLN A 89 5.54 25.54 6.04
N PRO A 90 5.47 26.87 6.03
CA PRO A 90 6.32 27.72 6.85
C PRO A 90 6.19 27.40 8.34
N LYS A 91 7.30 27.39 9.06
CA LYS A 91 7.29 27.34 10.51
C LYS A 91 7.02 28.74 11.04
N ILE A 92 5.94 28.88 11.79
CA ILE A 92 5.46 30.15 12.30
C ILE A 92 5.49 30.11 13.83
N GLU A 93 6.26 30.99 14.45
CA GLU A 93 6.36 31.11 15.90
C GLU A 93 5.94 32.51 16.34
N LEU A 94 4.96 32.59 17.23
CA LEU A 94 4.58 33.83 17.86
C LEU A 94 5.55 34.14 19.01
N GLY A 95 6.06 35.36 19.06
CA GLY A 95 7.02 35.77 20.08
C GLY A 95 6.54 35.54 21.51
N GLU A 96 7.46 35.10 22.35
CA GLU A 96 7.19 34.87 23.78
C GLU A 96 6.80 36.21 24.46
N GLY A 97 5.66 36.21 25.13
CA GLY A 97 5.17 37.41 25.84
C GLY A 97 4.19 38.28 25.07
N TYR A 98 3.61 37.78 23.96
CA TYR A 98 2.50 38.44 23.31
C TYR A 98 1.29 38.54 24.28
N GLU A 99 0.77 39.77 24.42
CA GLU A 99 -0.41 40.06 25.22
C GLU A 99 -1.41 40.86 24.40
N GLU A 100 -2.71 40.75 24.73
CA GLU A 100 -3.76 41.53 24.09
C GLU A 100 -3.46 43.03 24.19
N GLY A 101 -3.51 43.71 23.05
CA GLY A 101 -3.24 45.15 22.97
C GLY A 101 -1.76 45.51 22.73
N LYS A 102 -0.87 44.55 22.59
CA LYS A 102 0.52 44.74 22.13
C LYS A 102 0.67 44.34 20.67
N ASP A 103 1.75 44.81 20.06
CA ASP A 103 2.13 44.41 18.71
C ASP A 103 2.52 42.92 18.74
N ALA A 104 2.10 42.17 17.74
CA ALA A 104 2.46 40.76 17.61
C ALA A 104 3.77 40.64 16.80
N GLU A 105 4.80 40.09 17.44
CA GLU A 105 6.05 39.73 16.77
C GLU A 105 6.00 38.24 16.40
N ILE A 106 6.27 37.95 15.12
CA ILE A 106 6.14 36.62 14.56
C ILE A 106 7.44 36.28 13.85
N ALA A 107 8.05 35.17 14.21
CA ALA A 107 9.14 34.59 13.44
C ALA A 107 8.59 33.61 12.42
N VAL A 108 8.96 33.79 11.17
CA VAL A 108 8.58 32.91 10.05
C VAL A 108 9.85 32.33 9.45
N GLU A 109 9.98 31.01 9.54
CA GLU A 109 11.07 30.26 8.89
C GLU A 109 10.47 29.42 7.78
N LEU A 110 11.07 29.47 6.61
CA LEU A 110 10.66 28.69 5.45
C LEU A 110 11.85 28.30 4.57
N GLU A 111 11.69 27.22 3.86
CA GLU A 111 12.57 26.83 2.77
C GLU A 111 11.85 27.07 1.45
N ILE A 112 12.57 27.67 0.50
CA ILE A 112 12.03 27.95 -0.84
C ILE A 112 12.44 26.85 -1.82
N LEU A 113 11.61 26.65 -2.84
CA LEU A 113 11.97 25.79 -3.96
C LEU A 113 13.15 26.40 -4.73
N PRO A 114 14.12 25.59 -5.15
CA PRO A 114 15.20 26.07 -6.01
C PRO A 114 14.67 26.51 -7.37
N THR A 115 15.39 27.43 -8.01
CA THR A 115 15.19 27.70 -9.43
C THR A 115 15.93 26.62 -10.22
N VAL A 116 15.18 25.78 -10.91
CA VAL A 116 15.73 24.68 -11.71
C VAL A 116 15.71 25.08 -13.17
N ASP A 117 16.87 25.07 -13.83
CA ASP A 117 16.92 25.21 -15.26
C ASP A 117 16.35 23.96 -15.92
N VAL A 118 15.23 24.12 -16.64
CA VAL A 118 14.58 22.99 -17.32
C VAL A 118 15.51 22.49 -18.43
N PRO A 119 15.95 21.22 -18.36
CA PRO A 119 16.82 20.68 -19.40
C PRO A 119 16.12 20.62 -20.75
N SER A 120 16.89 20.73 -21.83
CA SER A 120 16.36 20.36 -23.13
C SER A 120 15.96 18.90 -23.13
N THR A 121 14.71 18.64 -23.48
CA THR A 121 14.19 17.27 -23.63
C THR A 121 14.66 16.63 -24.94
N ASP A 122 15.31 17.41 -25.82
CA ASP A 122 15.80 16.92 -27.10
C ASP A 122 17.12 16.17 -26.93
N GLY A 123 17.22 14.99 -27.54
CA GLY A 123 18.46 14.21 -27.58
C GLY A 123 18.66 13.27 -26.38
N LEU A 124 17.64 13.06 -25.55
CA LEU A 124 17.64 11.98 -24.56
C LEU A 124 17.71 10.64 -25.29
N LYS A 125 18.71 9.83 -24.98
CA LYS A 125 18.89 8.50 -25.57
C LYS A 125 18.55 7.45 -24.53
N LEU A 126 17.58 6.60 -24.87
CA LEU A 126 17.14 5.50 -24.01
C LEU A 126 17.26 4.18 -24.76
N GLU A 127 17.58 3.11 -24.05
CA GLU A 127 17.55 1.76 -24.57
C GLU A 127 16.31 1.04 -24.05
N ARG A 128 15.48 0.57 -24.98
CA ARG A 128 14.33 -0.26 -24.66
C ARG A 128 14.70 -1.72 -24.80
N LEU A 129 14.73 -2.44 -23.69
CA LEU A 129 14.94 -3.88 -23.67
C LEU A 129 13.62 -4.58 -23.99
N VAL A 130 13.54 -5.25 -25.12
CA VAL A 130 12.34 -5.95 -25.59
C VAL A 130 12.54 -7.45 -25.40
N VAL A 131 11.64 -8.07 -24.65
CA VAL A 131 11.60 -9.54 -24.52
C VAL A 131 10.55 -10.07 -25.47
N PRO A 132 10.93 -10.72 -26.58
CA PRO A 132 9.97 -11.34 -27.49
C PRO A 132 9.28 -12.52 -26.77
N VAL A 133 7.96 -12.55 -26.78
CA VAL A 133 7.21 -13.67 -26.21
C VAL A 133 7.21 -14.84 -27.20
N ALA A 134 7.99 -15.85 -26.88
CA ALA A 134 8.09 -17.08 -27.69
C ALA A 134 6.78 -17.90 -27.58
N ASP A 135 6.47 -18.64 -28.65
CA ASP A 135 5.26 -19.50 -28.67
C ASP A 135 5.34 -20.59 -27.59
N GLU A 136 6.55 -21.07 -27.28
CA GLU A 136 6.80 -22.05 -26.22
C GLU A 136 6.36 -21.52 -24.84
N ALA A 137 6.65 -20.27 -24.52
CA ALA A 137 6.24 -19.65 -23.25
C ALA A 137 4.72 -19.50 -23.16
N VAL A 138 4.05 -19.20 -24.29
CA VAL A 138 2.58 -19.19 -24.37
C VAL A 138 2.02 -20.58 -24.13
N ASP A 139 2.62 -21.60 -24.76
CA ASP A 139 2.18 -22.99 -24.60
C ASP A 139 2.39 -23.48 -23.15
N GLU A 140 3.48 -23.11 -22.49
CA GLU A 140 3.72 -23.39 -21.07
C GLU A 140 2.70 -22.71 -20.17
N ALA A 141 2.37 -21.43 -20.43
CA ALA A 141 1.35 -20.72 -19.68
C ALA A 141 -0.03 -21.38 -19.82
N VAL A 142 -0.40 -21.78 -21.03
CA VAL A 142 -1.65 -22.52 -21.30
C VAL A 142 -1.63 -23.89 -20.62
N ALA A 143 -0.50 -24.61 -20.67
CA ALA A 143 -0.34 -25.90 -19.98
C ALA A 143 -0.45 -25.75 -18.45
N GLY A 144 0.07 -24.65 -17.89
CA GLY A 144 -0.10 -24.31 -16.47
C GLY A 144 -1.57 -24.13 -16.07
N ILE A 145 -2.36 -23.44 -16.91
CA ILE A 145 -3.81 -23.30 -16.69
C ILE A 145 -4.51 -24.66 -16.81
N ALA A 146 -4.11 -25.49 -17.80
CA ALA A 146 -4.68 -26.82 -17.96
C ALA A 146 -4.36 -27.74 -16.78
N GLY A 147 -3.17 -27.62 -16.19
CA GLY A 147 -2.76 -28.35 -15.00
C GLY A 147 -3.59 -27.99 -13.74
N GLN A 148 -3.99 -26.71 -13.62
CA GLN A 148 -4.86 -26.25 -12.53
C GLN A 148 -6.34 -26.61 -12.75
N ASN A 149 -6.77 -26.77 -14.02
CA ASN A 149 -8.13 -27.13 -14.41
C ASN A 149 -8.18 -28.59 -14.84
N LYS A 150 -8.25 -29.48 -13.86
CA LYS A 150 -8.29 -30.93 -14.10
C LYS A 150 -9.56 -31.32 -14.85
N SER A 151 -9.42 -32.18 -15.86
CA SER A 151 -10.54 -32.76 -16.58
C SER A 151 -10.92 -34.11 -15.99
N TYR A 152 -12.20 -34.41 -16.01
CA TYR A 152 -12.75 -35.64 -15.45
C TYR A 152 -13.57 -36.38 -16.49
N LYS A 153 -13.38 -37.70 -16.59
CA LYS A 153 -14.20 -38.58 -17.44
C LYS A 153 -14.95 -39.62 -16.62
N ASP A 154 -16.06 -40.06 -17.14
CA ASP A 154 -16.90 -41.04 -16.52
C ASP A 154 -16.13 -42.35 -16.26
N ALA A 155 -16.16 -42.82 -15.03
CA ALA A 155 -15.62 -44.10 -14.66
C ALA A 155 -16.61 -45.24 -14.87
N ALA A 156 -16.11 -46.47 -14.93
CA ALA A 156 -16.97 -47.64 -14.91
C ALA A 156 -17.82 -47.68 -13.62
N LYS A 157 -19.08 -48.07 -13.70
CA LYS A 157 -20.01 -48.13 -12.55
C LYS A 157 -19.51 -48.92 -11.35
N SER A 158 -18.59 -49.86 -11.58
CA SER A 158 -17.98 -50.69 -10.52
C SER A 158 -16.80 -50.04 -9.84
N LYS A 159 -16.30 -48.91 -10.36
CA LYS A 159 -15.14 -48.22 -9.77
C LYS A 159 -15.52 -47.64 -8.42
N LYS A 160 -14.66 -47.83 -7.42
CA LYS A 160 -14.70 -47.18 -6.13
C LYS A 160 -14.03 -45.85 -6.20
N ALA A 161 -14.65 -44.83 -5.66
CA ALA A 161 -14.09 -43.49 -5.57
C ALA A 161 -12.81 -43.49 -4.73
N ALA A 162 -11.78 -42.85 -5.22
CA ALA A 162 -10.48 -42.65 -4.57
C ALA A 162 -10.20 -41.15 -4.43
N GLU A 163 -9.17 -40.82 -3.67
CA GLU A 163 -8.66 -39.44 -3.58
C GLU A 163 -8.29 -38.94 -4.98
N GLY A 164 -8.69 -37.71 -5.31
CA GLY A 164 -8.53 -37.10 -6.63
C GLY A 164 -9.68 -37.38 -7.61
N ASP A 165 -10.55 -38.38 -7.36
CA ASP A 165 -11.71 -38.60 -8.21
C ASP A 165 -12.82 -37.57 -7.95
N GLN A 166 -13.60 -37.22 -8.98
CA GLN A 166 -14.75 -36.37 -8.87
C GLN A 166 -16.03 -37.20 -8.75
N LEU A 167 -16.86 -36.88 -7.79
CA LEU A 167 -18.19 -37.45 -7.61
C LEU A 167 -19.24 -36.42 -8.04
N ILE A 168 -20.26 -36.90 -8.76
CA ILE A 168 -21.50 -36.15 -8.95
C ILE A 168 -22.50 -36.72 -7.95
N ILE A 169 -22.93 -35.90 -7.02
CA ILE A 169 -23.75 -36.29 -5.90
C ILE A 169 -25.02 -35.43 -5.77
N ASP A 170 -26.07 -36.05 -5.28
CA ASP A 170 -27.17 -35.30 -4.64
C ASP A 170 -27.00 -35.44 -3.14
N PHE A 171 -27.23 -34.39 -2.41
CA PHE A 171 -27.20 -34.49 -0.94
C PHE A 171 -28.29 -33.65 -0.30
N VAL A 172 -28.74 -34.13 0.87
CA VAL A 172 -29.71 -33.45 1.73
C VAL A 172 -29.18 -33.45 3.16
N GLY A 173 -28.84 -32.26 3.66
CA GLY A 173 -28.34 -32.05 5.03
C GLY A 173 -29.47 -31.86 6.01
N LYS A 174 -29.37 -32.54 7.16
CA LYS A 174 -30.31 -32.50 8.26
C LYS A 174 -29.60 -32.17 9.57
N LEU A 175 -30.19 -31.30 10.37
CA LEU A 175 -29.78 -31.02 11.74
C LEU A 175 -30.87 -31.55 12.67
N ASP A 176 -30.53 -32.46 13.56
CA ASP A 176 -31.52 -33.14 14.45
C ASP A 176 -32.72 -33.74 13.68
N GLY A 177 -32.47 -34.25 12.47
CA GLY A 177 -33.49 -34.86 11.61
C GLY A 177 -34.33 -33.87 10.78
N VAL A 178 -34.05 -32.56 10.86
CA VAL A 178 -34.77 -31.52 10.12
C VAL A 178 -33.85 -30.93 9.03
N GLU A 179 -34.34 -30.87 7.80
CA GLU A 179 -33.60 -30.24 6.69
C GLU A 179 -33.37 -28.75 6.98
N PHE A 180 -32.17 -28.26 6.68
CA PHE A 180 -31.81 -26.83 6.86
C PHE A 180 -31.58 -26.14 5.52
N GLU A 181 -31.81 -24.85 5.50
CA GLU A 181 -31.65 -24.02 4.30
C GLU A 181 -30.18 -24.00 3.84
N GLY A 182 -29.93 -24.26 2.54
CA GLY A 182 -28.58 -24.39 1.96
C GLY A 182 -27.95 -25.79 2.15
N GLY A 183 -28.64 -26.74 2.85
CA GLY A 183 -28.15 -28.10 3.05
C GLY A 183 -28.46 -29.05 1.89
N LYS A 184 -29.17 -28.62 0.83
CA LYS A 184 -29.57 -29.49 -0.29
C LYS A 184 -28.96 -29.03 -1.59
N ALA A 185 -28.37 -29.96 -2.36
CA ALA A 185 -27.97 -29.73 -3.74
C ALA A 185 -28.19 -31.01 -4.57
N GLU A 186 -28.49 -30.82 -5.85
CA GLU A 186 -28.58 -31.86 -6.85
C GLU A 186 -27.46 -31.66 -7.89
N ASP A 187 -26.93 -32.78 -8.43
CA ASP A 187 -25.83 -32.79 -9.40
C ASP A 187 -24.56 -32.00 -8.95
N ALA A 188 -24.32 -31.95 -7.64
CA ALA A 188 -23.14 -31.27 -7.13
C ALA A 188 -21.86 -32.04 -7.46
N ALA A 189 -20.89 -31.35 -8.05
CA ALA A 189 -19.58 -31.91 -8.34
C ALA A 189 -18.66 -31.75 -7.12
N LEU A 190 -18.15 -32.85 -6.61
CA LEU A 190 -17.26 -32.93 -5.45
C LEU A 190 -15.99 -33.68 -5.84
N VAL A 191 -14.82 -33.07 -5.61
CA VAL A 191 -13.52 -33.75 -5.81
C VAL A 191 -13.02 -34.20 -4.44
N ILE A 192 -12.77 -35.50 -4.30
CA ILE A 192 -12.31 -36.08 -3.02
C ILE A 192 -10.88 -35.58 -2.74
N GLY A 193 -10.69 -34.96 -1.58
CA GLY A 193 -9.41 -34.41 -1.15
C GLY A 193 -9.20 -32.95 -1.56
N SER A 194 -10.20 -32.28 -2.14
CA SER A 194 -10.12 -30.88 -2.53
C SER A 194 -10.21 -29.90 -1.36
N GLY A 195 -10.83 -30.31 -0.24
CA GLY A 195 -11.12 -29.45 0.91
C GLY A 195 -12.16 -28.37 0.65
N GLN A 196 -12.95 -28.49 -0.42
CA GLN A 196 -14.02 -27.52 -0.75
C GLN A 196 -15.25 -27.70 0.13
N PHE A 197 -15.46 -28.90 0.65
CA PHE A 197 -16.54 -29.22 1.56
C PHE A 197 -16.06 -29.18 3.01
N ILE A 198 -17.03 -29.24 3.95
CA ILE A 198 -16.71 -29.24 5.38
C ILE A 198 -15.83 -30.44 5.75
N PRO A 199 -14.86 -30.27 6.67
CA PRO A 199 -13.93 -31.34 7.05
C PRO A 199 -14.66 -32.64 7.44
N GLY A 200 -14.16 -33.75 6.92
CA GLY A 200 -14.77 -35.08 7.18
C GLY A 200 -15.89 -35.45 6.21
N PHE A 201 -16.34 -34.57 5.33
CA PHE A 201 -17.37 -34.85 4.32
C PHE A 201 -16.80 -35.68 3.17
N GLU A 202 -15.70 -35.23 2.57
CA GLU A 202 -15.06 -35.85 1.40
C GLU A 202 -14.46 -37.22 1.78
N GLU A 203 -13.83 -37.31 2.95
CA GLU A 203 -13.18 -38.52 3.45
C GLU A 203 -14.14 -39.71 3.60
N GLN A 204 -15.36 -39.44 4.04
CA GLN A 204 -16.38 -40.48 4.23
C GLN A 204 -16.95 -41.01 2.92
N LEU A 205 -16.73 -40.31 1.81
CA LEU A 205 -17.15 -40.71 0.46
C LEU A 205 -16.10 -41.57 -0.27
N VAL A 206 -14.90 -41.69 0.28
CA VAL A 206 -13.87 -42.59 -0.25
C VAL A 206 -14.43 -44.01 -0.32
N GLY A 207 -14.26 -44.67 -1.47
CA GLY A 207 -14.73 -46.05 -1.71
C GLY A 207 -16.19 -46.17 -2.15
N ALA A 208 -16.96 -45.08 -2.25
CA ALA A 208 -18.31 -45.07 -2.78
C ALA A 208 -18.32 -45.37 -4.30
N LYS A 209 -19.43 -45.88 -4.80
CA LYS A 209 -19.64 -46.23 -6.20
C LYS A 209 -20.84 -45.49 -6.77
N THR A 210 -20.94 -45.48 -8.07
CA THR A 210 -22.12 -44.99 -8.77
C THR A 210 -23.37 -45.76 -8.34
N GLY A 211 -24.38 -45.04 -7.86
CA GLY A 211 -25.65 -45.57 -7.36
C GLY A 211 -25.67 -45.87 -5.86
N ASP A 212 -24.59 -45.64 -5.13
CA ASP A 212 -24.54 -45.81 -3.69
C ASP A 212 -25.31 -44.67 -2.99
N GLU A 213 -26.12 -45.05 -1.98
CA GLU A 213 -26.74 -44.13 -1.05
C GLU A 213 -26.04 -44.26 0.30
N LYS A 214 -25.57 -43.12 0.85
CA LYS A 214 -24.84 -43.06 2.11
C LYS A 214 -25.37 -41.94 2.97
N THR A 215 -25.57 -42.20 4.26
CA THR A 215 -25.73 -41.15 5.26
C THR A 215 -24.40 -40.96 5.97
N ILE A 216 -23.88 -39.72 5.96
CA ILE A 216 -22.63 -39.34 6.64
C ILE A 216 -22.95 -38.32 7.72
N THR A 217 -22.16 -38.32 8.80
CA THR A 217 -22.25 -37.32 9.86
C THR A 217 -20.99 -36.50 9.87
N VAL A 218 -21.11 -35.16 9.83
CA VAL A 218 -19.99 -34.22 9.84
C VAL A 218 -20.26 -33.08 10.82
N THR A 219 -19.21 -32.61 11.47
CA THR A 219 -19.28 -31.51 12.43
C THR A 219 -18.89 -30.21 11.73
N PHE A 220 -19.74 -29.21 11.74
CA PHE A 220 -19.42 -27.89 11.21
C PHE A 220 -18.29 -27.22 12.03
N PRO A 221 -17.35 -26.54 11.39
CA PRO A 221 -16.33 -25.71 12.08
C PRO A 221 -16.99 -24.70 13.04
N LYS A 222 -16.31 -24.42 14.16
CA LYS A 222 -16.80 -23.43 15.15
C LYS A 222 -16.93 -22.03 14.61
N GLU A 223 -16.14 -21.68 13.58
CA GLU A 223 -16.10 -20.37 12.91
C GLU A 223 -16.88 -20.39 11.58
N TYR A 224 -17.90 -21.27 11.47
CA TYR A 224 -18.71 -21.32 10.26
C TYR A 224 -19.60 -20.09 10.14
N GLN A 225 -19.75 -19.56 8.91
CA GLN A 225 -20.46 -18.29 8.65
C GLN A 225 -21.92 -18.29 9.13
N ALA A 226 -22.59 -19.45 9.12
CA ALA A 226 -23.93 -19.59 9.61
C ALA A 226 -23.90 -19.96 11.11
N GLU A 227 -24.18 -18.99 12.00
CA GLU A 227 -24.17 -19.16 13.46
C GLU A 227 -25.07 -20.30 13.95
N ASN A 228 -26.18 -20.59 13.25
CA ASN A 228 -27.11 -21.67 13.56
C ASN A 228 -26.54 -23.07 13.30
N LEU A 229 -25.47 -23.21 12.51
CA LEU A 229 -24.80 -24.47 12.14
C LEU A 229 -23.43 -24.62 12.83
N ALA A 230 -22.78 -23.55 13.21
CA ALA A 230 -21.43 -23.54 13.77
C ALA A 230 -21.27 -24.50 14.95
N GLY A 231 -20.29 -25.41 14.85
CA GLY A 231 -19.97 -26.41 15.90
C GLY A 231 -21.00 -27.51 16.13
N LYS A 232 -22.00 -27.68 15.24
CA LYS A 232 -23.03 -28.71 15.35
C LYS A 232 -22.75 -29.87 14.41
N ASP A 233 -23.23 -31.06 14.80
CA ASP A 233 -23.19 -32.24 13.97
C ASP A 233 -24.42 -32.25 13.04
N ALA A 234 -24.18 -32.45 11.76
CA ALA A 234 -25.23 -32.58 10.76
C ALA A 234 -25.12 -33.93 10.04
N GLU A 235 -26.25 -34.50 9.72
CA GLU A 235 -26.37 -35.72 8.93
C GLU A 235 -26.67 -35.35 7.49
N PHE A 236 -25.93 -35.94 6.54
CA PHE A 236 -26.12 -35.73 5.11
C PHE A 236 -26.49 -37.06 4.46
N ASP A 237 -27.69 -37.11 3.88
CA ASP A 237 -28.08 -38.19 3.00
C ASP A 237 -27.56 -37.89 1.60
N ILE A 238 -26.70 -38.77 1.10
CA ILE A 238 -25.97 -38.56 -0.15
C ILE A 238 -26.28 -39.70 -1.11
N THR A 239 -26.64 -39.34 -2.33
CA THR A 239 -26.78 -40.27 -3.45
C THR A 239 -25.67 -40.01 -4.46
N VAL A 240 -24.80 -40.99 -4.72
CA VAL A 240 -23.70 -40.87 -5.70
C VAL A 240 -24.24 -41.19 -7.08
N LYS A 241 -24.50 -40.19 -7.91
CA LYS A 241 -24.98 -40.36 -9.28
C LYS A 241 -23.90 -40.92 -10.21
N GLN A 242 -22.68 -40.42 -10.06
CA GLN A 242 -21.57 -40.75 -10.96
C GLN A 242 -20.21 -40.59 -10.28
N VAL A 243 -19.30 -41.50 -10.62
CA VAL A 243 -17.89 -41.42 -10.27
C VAL A 243 -17.13 -41.07 -11.55
N LYS A 244 -16.33 -40.02 -11.51
CA LYS A 244 -15.45 -39.59 -12.60
C LYS A 244 -14.01 -39.63 -12.18
N VAL A 245 -13.14 -40.07 -13.07
CA VAL A 245 -11.69 -40.16 -12.84
C VAL A 245 -10.99 -38.99 -13.47
N GLU A 246 -9.99 -38.50 -12.76
CA GLU A 246 -9.08 -37.49 -13.31
C GLU A 246 -8.45 -38.00 -14.61
N THR A 247 -8.35 -37.13 -15.59
CA THR A 247 -7.66 -37.39 -16.86
C THR A 247 -6.85 -36.16 -17.23
N GLU A 248 -5.80 -36.37 -17.99
CA GLU A 248 -5.04 -35.22 -18.53
C GLU A 248 -5.98 -34.31 -19.30
N THR A 249 -5.95 -33.03 -18.95
CA THR A 249 -6.71 -32.01 -19.64
C THR A 249 -6.11 -31.81 -21.01
N LYS A 250 -6.88 -32.11 -22.05
CA LYS A 250 -6.46 -31.80 -23.41
C LYS A 250 -6.60 -30.30 -23.64
N VAL A 251 -5.52 -29.71 -24.12
CA VAL A 251 -5.48 -28.30 -24.50
C VAL A 251 -6.03 -28.17 -25.92
N ASP A 252 -7.35 -28.01 -26.02
CA ASP A 252 -8.09 -27.89 -27.29
C ASP A 252 -9.17 -26.79 -27.19
N ASP A 253 -9.95 -26.63 -28.27
CA ASP A 253 -11.02 -25.64 -28.30
C ASP A 253 -12.14 -25.91 -27.27
N GLU A 254 -12.31 -27.17 -26.84
CA GLU A 254 -13.29 -27.52 -25.82
C GLU A 254 -12.83 -27.03 -24.45
N PHE A 255 -11.54 -27.18 -24.17
CA PHE A 255 -10.92 -26.60 -22.98
C PHE A 255 -11.06 -25.07 -22.92
N ALA A 256 -10.79 -24.38 -24.04
CA ALA A 256 -10.95 -22.93 -24.12
C ALA A 256 -12.41 -22.48 -23.89
N LYS A 257 -13.38 -23.23 -24.44
CA LYS A 257 -14.82 -22.98 -24.21
C LYS A 257 -15.23 -23.19 -22.76
N ASN A 258 -14.66 -24.15 -22.06
CA ASN A 258 -14.91 -24.34 -20.64
C ASN A 258 -14.40 -23.19 -19.78
N LEU A 259 -13.38 -22.46 -20.27
CA LEU A 259 -12.87 -21.22 -19.67
C LEU A 259 -13.65 -19.96 -20.13
N GLY A 260 -14.70 -20.14 -20.96
CA GLY A 260 -15.52 -19.03 -21.47
C GLY A 260 -14.95 -18.32 -22.69
N LEU A 261 -13.99 -18.94 -23.41
CA LEU A 261 -13.37 -18.41 -24.62
C LEU A 261 -13.84 -19.18 -25.85
N ASP A 262 -13.81 -18.53 -27.03
CA ASP A 262 -14.34 -19.12 -28.27
C ASP A 262 -13.46 -20.24 -28.85
N SER A 263 -12.12 -20.14 -28.67
CA SER A 263 -11.15 -21.09 -29.24
C SER A 263 -9.83 -21.09 -28.46
N LEU A 264 -9.03 -22.14 -28.69
CA LEU A 264 -7.66 -22.25 -28.15
C LEU A 264 -6.75 -21.11 -28.64
N ASP A 265 -6.91 -20.68 -29.89
CA ASP A 265 -6.15 -19.55 -30.43
C ASP A 265 -6.44 -18.26 -29.65
N LYS A 266 -7.70 -18.06 -29.23
CA LYS A 266 -8.07 -16.90 -28.40
C LYS A 266 -7.47 -16.96 -26.99
N LEU A 267 -7.39 -18.15 -26.42
CA LEU A 267 -6.69 -18.37 -25.14
C LEU A 267 -5.20 -18.06 -25.27
N LYS A 268 -4.56 -18.56 -26.33
CA LYS A 268 -3.15 -18.27 -26.62
C LYS A 268 -2.88 -16.79 -26.85
N GLU A 269 -3.76 -16.10 -27.59
CA GLU A 269 -3.69 -14.65 -27.80
C GLU A 269 -3.78 -13.88 -26.47
N LEU A 270 -4.70 -14.29 -25.59
CA LEU A 270 -4.85 -13.69 -24.26
C LEU A 270 -3.59 -13.90 -23.40
N MET A 271 -3.05 -15.12 -23.39
CA MET A 271 -1.84 -15.44 -22.63
C MET A 271 -0.63 -14.68 -23.17
N ARG A 272 -0.49 -14.60 -24.50
CA ARG A 272 0.57 -13.79 -25.11
C ARG A 272 0.46 -12.34 -24.70
N GLY A 273 -0.73 -11.74 -24.79
CA GLY A 273 -0.97 -10.36 -24.34
C GLY A 273 -0.66 -10.15 -22.86
N GLN A 274 -0.94 -11.12 -22.01
CA GLN A 274 -0.62 -11.06 -20.57
C GLN A 274 0.90 -11.12 -20.33
N LEU A 275 1.62 -12.03 -21.00
CA LEU A 275 3.08 -12.12 -20.92
C LEU A 275 3.74 -10.85 -21.47
N GLU A 276 3.29 -10.33 -22.62
CA GLU A 276 3.75 -9.06 -23.18
C GLU A 276 3.51 -7.88 -22.22
N GLN A 277 2.37 -7.84 -21.56
CA GLN A 277 2.07 -6.79 -20.59
C GLN A 277 2.99 -6.87 -19.38
N GLN A 278 3.29 -8.06 -18.89
CA GLN A 278 4.20 -8.28 -17.78
C GLN A 278 5.63 -7.84 -18.14
N THR A 279 6.15 -8.27 -19.28
CA THR A 279 7.50 -7.89 -19.74
C THR A 279 7.60 -6.41 -20.09
N ASN A 280 6.58 -5.83 -20.70
CA ASN A 280 6.51 -4.39 -20.97
C ASN A 280 6.52 -3.55 -19.67
N GLY A 281 5.90 -4.05 -18.60
CA GLY A 281 5.99 -3.42 -17.28
C GLY A 281 7.43 -3.35 -16.76
N LEU A 282 8.15 -4.47 -16.84
CA LEU A 282 9.56 -4.54 -16.46
C LEU A 282 10.45 -3.64 -17.33
N THR A 283 10.26 -3.69 -18.65
CA THR A 283 10.96 -2.81 -19.61
C THR A 283 10.73 -1.33 -19.28
N ARG A 284 9.47 -0.94 -19.00
CA ARG A 284 9.14 0.43 -18.61
C ARG A 284 9.85 0.84 -17.32
N THR A 285 9.92 -0.04 -16.34
CA THR A 285 10.63 0.22 -15.08
C THR A 285 12.10 0.47 -15.32
N GLN A 286 12.76 -0.37 -16.12
CA GLN A 286 14.15 -0.20 -16.50
C GLN A 286 14.38 1.10 -17.27
N MET A 287 13.55 1.41 -18.27
CA MET A 287 13.63 2.68 -19.01
C MET A 287 13.42 3.89 -18.11
N LYS A 288 12.46 3.84 -17.16
CA LYS A 288 12.22 4.92 -16.19
C LYS A 288 13.47 5.17 -15.34
N ARG A 289 14.12 4.12 -14.85
CA ARG A 289 15.38 4.23 -14.09
C ARG A 289 16.51 4.84 -14.93
N GLN A 290 16.71 4.34 -16.13
CA GLN A 290 17.73 4.88 -17.04
C GLN A 290 17.51 6.37 -17.34
N LEU A 291 16.26 6.78 -17.55
CA LEU A 291 15.88 8.19 -17.72
C LEU A 291 16.22 9.02 -16.47
N LEU A 292 15.81 8.54 -15.29
CA LEU A 292 16.06 9.23 -14.03
C LEU A 292 17.56 9.34 -13.71
N ASP A 293 18.35 8.31 -14.03
CA ASP A 293 19.81 8.34 -13.88
C ASP A 293 20.45 9.38 -14.79
N THR A 294 20.01 9.44 -16.04
CA THR A 294 20.47 10.44 -17.01
C THR A 294 20.15 11.85 -16.54
N LEU A 295 18.94 12.08 -16.04
CA LEU A 295 18.50 13.35 -15.49
C LEU A 295 19.27 13.72 -14.22
N ALA A 296 19.48 12.77 -13.30
CA ALA A 296 20.22 13.00 -12.06
C ALA A 296 21.69 13.34 -12.31
N ALA A 297 22.33 12.68 -13.28
CA ALA A 297 23.73 12.93 -13.63
C ALA A 297 23.97 14.31 -14.27
N GLY A 298 22.94 14.86 -14.93
CA GLY A 298 23.02 16.15 -15.62
C GLY A 298 22.70 17.37 -14.74
N HIS A 299 22.10 17.17 -13.56
CA HIS A 299 21.54 18.26 -12.75
C HIS A 299 21.92 18.12 -11.29
N ASP A 300 22.79 19.00 -10.82
CA ASP A 300 23.21 19.09 -9.42
C ASP A 300 22.86 20.48 -8.88
N PHE A 301 21.74 20.59 -8.17
CA PHE A 301 21.27 21.80 -7.52
C PHE A 301 20.92 21.51 -6.05
N GLU A 302 20.95 22.56 -5.24
CA GLU A 302 20.63 22.50 -3.83
C GLU A 302 19.15 22.16 -3.63
N VAL A 303 18.85 21.21 -2.75
CA VAL A 303 17.47 20.78 -2.46
C VAL A 303 17.05 21.20 -1.05
N PRO A 304 15.74 21.49 -0.81
CA PRO A 304 15.24 21.87 0.51
C PRO A 304 15.44 20.74 1.52
N GLU A 305 16.10 21.06 2.62
CA GLU A 305 16.47 20.09 3.66
C GLU A 305 15.23 19.48 4.33
N GLY A 306 14.15 20.26 4.48
CA GLY A 306 12.87 19.80 4.98
C GLY A 306 12.24 18.71 4.12
N MET A 307 12.29 18.86 2.79
CA MET A 307 11.79 17.83 1.85
C MET A 307 12.64 16.57 1.92
N VAL A 308 13.98 16.70 2.00
CA VAL A 308 14.88 15.55 2.15
C VAL A 308 14.61 14.80 3.44
N ASN A 309 14.38 15.51 4.53
CA ASN A 309 14.08 14.89 5.82
C ASN A 309 12.72 14.15 5.77
N ALA A 310 11.69 14.75 5.18
CA ALA A 310 10.38 14.11 5.04
C ALA A 310 10.46 12.83 4.19
N GLU A 311 11.15 12.86 3.05
CA GLU A 311 11.36 11.70 2.20
C GLU A 311 12.18 10.62 2.93
N PHE A 312 13.24 11.03 3.62
CA PHE A 312 14.05 10.12 4.42
C PHE A 312 13.25 9.43 5.53
N GLU A 313 12.38 10.16 6.23
CA GLU A 313 11.51 9.58 7.26
C GLU A 313 10.55 8.55 6.69
N GLN A 314 10.02 8.76 5.49
CA GLN A 314 9.17 7.77 4.82
C GLN A 314 9.95 6.50 4.46
N ILE A 315 11.12 6.66 3.81
CA ILE A 315 12.00 5.53 3.48
C ILE A 315 12.38 4.77 4.75
N TRP A 316 12.76 5.48 5.80
CA TRP A 316 13.19 4.91 7.05
C TRP A 316 12.09 4.13 7.77
N ALA A 317 10.86 4.66 7.77
CA ALA A 317 9.70 3.98 8.34
C ALA A 317 9.37 2.68 7.60
N GLN A 318 9.47 2.70 6.27
CA GLN A 318 9.26 1.51 5.44
C GLN A 318 10.30 0.44 5.73
N LEU A 319 11.59 0.81 5.72
CA LEU A 319 12.70 -0.11 6.01
C LEU A 319 12.60 -0.73 7.41
N GLN A 320 12.20 0.07 8.41
CA GLN A 320 11.97 -0.46 9.76
C GLN A 320 10.80 -1.45 9.81
N GLN A 321 9.75 -1.20 9.04
CA GLN A 321 8.63 -2.12 8.94
C GLN A 321 9.04 -3.43 8.25
N GLU A 322 9.79 -3.38 7.17
CA GLU A 322 10.33 -4.55 6.47
C GLU A 322 11.28 -5.34 7.38
N ALA A 323 12.24 -4.67 8.01
CA ALA A 323 13.16 -5.29 8.96
C ALA A 323 12.45 -5.95 10.15
N SER A 324 11.29 -5.45 10.56
CA SER A 324 10.49 -6.05 11.64
C SER A 324 9.82 -7.38 11.25
N GLN A 325 9.74 -7.69 9.95
CA GLN A 325 9.13 -8.91 9.41
C GLN A 325 10.17 -9.98 9.05
N GLU A 326 11.48 -9.63 9.13
CA GLU A 326 12.57 -10.56 8.87
C GLU A 326 12.70 -11.63 9.97
N GLU A 327 13.39 -12.73 9.66
CA GLU A 327 13.63 -13.82 10.62
C GLU A 327 14.44 -13.36 11.85
N ASP A 328 15.38 -12.41 11.68
CA ASP A 328 16.14 -11.76 12.76
C ASP A 328 15.99 -10.24 12.69
N PRO A 329 14.91 -9.68 13.25
CA PRO A 329 14.65 -8.24 13.21
C PRO A 329 15.76 -7.39 13.84
N ALA A 330 16.49 -7.94 14.83
CA ALA A 330 17.55 -7.19 15.51
C ALA A 330 18.81 -7.06 14.65
N ALA A 331 19.12 -8.06 13.84
CA ALA A 331 20.21 -8.00 12.87
C ALA A 331 19.86 -7.07 11.72
N ALA A 332 18.67 -7.21 11.14
CA ALA A 332 18.16 -6.37 10.05
C ALA A 332 18.14 -4.87 10.44
N LEU A 333 17.64 -4.53 11.64
CA LEU A 333 17.65 -3.15 12.14
C LEU A 333 19.05 -2.56 12.30
N LYS A 334 20.04 -3.36 12.65
CA LYS A 334 21.45 -2.89 12.73
C LYS A 334 22.05 -2.66 11.36
N GLU A 335 21.69 -3.46 10.39
CA GLU A 335 22.17 -3.33 9.01
C GLU A 335 21.66 -2.04 8.39
N ILE A 336 20.35 -1.77 8.46
CA ILE A 336 19.79 -0.52 7.95
C ILE A 336 20.31 0.71 8.69
N GLU A 337 20.55 0.63 10.03
CA GLU A 337 21.15 1.75 10.78
C GLU A 337 22.59 2.05 10.36
N ALA A 338 23.34 1.03 9.94
CA ALA A 338 24.70 1.22 9.43
C ALA A 338 24.74 1.91 8.05
N GLU A 339 23.66 1.80 7.28
CA GLU A 339 23.52 2.39 5.94
C GLU A 339 22.68 3.68 5.91
N LYS A 340 22.37 4.23 7.08
CA LYS A 340 21.48 5.40 7.24
C LYS A 340 21.87 6.61 6.39
N ASP A 341 23.17 6.91 6.29
CA ASP A 341 23.66 8.02 5.48
C ASP A 341 23.47 7.78 3.98
N ASP A 342 23.48 6.53 3.55
CA ASP A 342 23.24 6.19 2.14
C ASP A 342 21.75 6.29 1.79
N TYR A 343 20.86 5.89 2.70
CA TYR A 343 19.42 6.14 2.53
C TYR A 343 19.08 7.64 2.50
N ARG A 344 19.83 8.47 3.26
CA ARG A 344 19.67 9.92 3.18
C ARG A 344 20.07 10.48 1.81
N LYS A 345 21.12 9.97 1.19
CA LYS A 345 21.51 10.34 -0.19
C LYS A 345 20.47 9.91 -1.22
N ILE A 346 19.85 8.74 -1.01
CA ILE A 346 18.73 8.28 -1.85
C ILE A 346 17.55 9.25 -1.73
N ALA A 347 17.20 9.66 -0.51
CA ALA A 347 16.14 10.65 -0.29
C ALA A 347 16.45 11.98 -0.97
N GLU A 348 17.69 12.48 -0.84
CA GLU A 348 18.14 13.70 -1.51
C GLU A 348 18.03 13.60 -3.04
N ARG A 349 18.45 12.46 -3.61
CA ARG A 349 18.33 12.19 -5.05
C ARG A 349 16.87 12.15 -5.50
N ARG A 350 15.98 11.49 -4.75
CA ARG A 350 14.54 11.42 -5.06
C ARG A 350 13.90 12.80 -5.05
N VAL A 351 14.18 13.60 -4.03
CA VAL A 351 13.68 14.99 -3.95
C VAL A 351 14.18 15.81 -5.14
N ARG A 352 15.47 15.70 -5.48
CA ARG A 352 16.06 16.40 -6.63
C ARG A 352 15.37 16.03 -7.93
N LEU A 353 15.16 14.73 -8.17
CA LEU A 353 14.46 14.24 -9.36
C LEU A 353 12.99 14.66 -9.39
N GLY A 354 12.28 14.60 -8.26
CA GLY A 354 10.89 15.04 -8.16
C GLY A 354 10.71 16.51 -8.50
N LEU A 355 11.61 17.37 -8.00
CA LEU A 355 11.62 18.79 -8.33
C LEU A 355 11.91 19.03 -9.82
N LEU A 356 12.88 18.32 -10.38
CA LEU A 356 13.24 18.41 -11.79
C LEU A 356 12.07 17.98 -12.69
N LEU A 357 11.45 16.83 -12.41
CA LEU A 357 10.27 16.35 -13.13
C LEU A 357 9.10 17.34 -13.02
N SER A 358 8.89 17.92 -11.84
CA SER A 358 7.85 18.94 -11.64
C SER A 358 8.05 20.15 -12.53
N GLU A 359 9.26 20.69 -12.61
CA GLU A 359 9.56 21.84 -13.47
C GLU A 359 9.50 21.50 -14.97
N ILE A 360 9.97 20.29 -15.36
CA ILE A 360 9.81 19.80 -16.75
C ILE A 360 8.33 19.71 -17.11
N GLY A 361 7.51 19.13 -16.25
CA GLY A 361 6.09 18.98 -16.49
C GLY A 361 5.34 20.31 -16.57
N GLN A 362 5.66 21.27 -15.70
CA GLN A 362 5.11 22.62 -15.75
C GLN A 362 5.50 23.37 -17.03
N ALA A 363 6.77 23.30 -17.42
CA ALA A 363 7.28 23.95 -18.63
C ALA A 363 6.63 23.40 -19.92
N ASN A 364 6.21 22.12 -19.90
CA ASN A 364 5.61 21.44 -21.04
C ASN A 364 4.08 21.28 -20.91
N ASN A 365 3.44 21.93 -19.94
CA ASN A 365 2.00 21.89 -19.70
C ASN A 365 1.44 20.46 -19.53
N VAL A 366 2.19 19.58 -18.85
CA VAL A 366 1.71 18.26 -18.48
C VAL A 366 0.74 18.39 -17.32
N GLU A 367 -0.49 17.95 -17.49
CA GLU A 367 -1.55 18.06 -16.48
C GLU A 367 -2.24 16.73 -16.24
N VAL A 368 -2.68 16.50 -15.00
CA VAL A 368 -3.58 15.41 -14.66
C VAL A 368 -5.01 15.90 -14.79
N SER A 369 -5.76 15.32 -15.72
CA SER A 369 -7.16 15.68 -15.96
C SER A 369 -8.06 15.29 -14.79
N ALA A 370 -9.22 15.95 -14.67
CA ALA A 370 -10.21 15.63 -13.66
C ALA A 370 -10.75 14.17 -13.78
N GLN A 371 -10.79 13.63 -14.99
CA GLN A 371 -11.21 12.25 -15.22
C GLN A 371 -10.19 11.25 -14.69
N GLU A 372 -8.89 11.46 -14.96
CA GLU A 372 -7.80 10.63 -14.45
C GLU A 372 -7.74 10.67 -12.93
N MET A 373 -7.90 11.88 -12.35
CA MET A 373 -7.97 12.04 -10.89
C MET A 373 -9.15 11.27 -10.29
N SER A 374 -10.32 11.32 -10.93
CA SER A 374 -11.50 10.56 -10.48
C SER A 374 -11.27 9.04 -10.52
N MET A 375 -10.65 8.53 -11.60
CA MET A 375 -10.31 7.10 -11.70
C MET A 375 -9.30 6.69 -10.63
N LEU A 376 -8.27 7.51 -10.40
CA LEU A 376 -7.26 7.27 -9.38
C LEU A 376 -7.87 7.23 -7.97
N MET A 377 -8.76 8.17 -7.65
CA MET A 377 -9.49 8.19 -6.37
C MET A 377 -10.36 6.93 -6.20
N GLN A 378 -11.06 6.49 -7.25
CA GLN A 378 -11.87 5.28 -7.21
C GLN A 378 -11.00 4.02 -7.01
N GLN A 379 -9.87 3.95 -7.69
CA GLN A 379 -8.93 2.83 -7.54
C GLN A 379 -8.34 2.78 -6.13
N ALA A 380 -7.89 3.91 -5.59
CA ALA A 380 -7.39 4.00 -4.23
C ALA A 380 -8.47 3.64 -3.19
N ALA A 381 -9.72 4.06 -3.41
CA ALA A 381 -10.84 3.73 -2.54
C ALA A 381 -11.13 2.22 -2.48
N GLN A 382 -10.80 1.44 -3.53
CA GLN A 382 -11.01 -0.02 -3.51
C GLN A 382 -10.14 -0.74 -2.48
N GLN A 383 -9.02 -0.15 -2.06
CA GLN A 383 -8.14 -0.70 -1.02
C GLN A 383 -8.74 -0.61 0.38
N TYR A 384 -9.76 0.23 0.56
CA TYR A 384 -10.46 0.41 1.84
C TYR A 384 -11.69 -0.49 1.94
N ARG A 385 -12.13 -0.76 3.18
CA ARG A 385 -13.37 -1.49 3.44
C ARG A 385 -14.55 -0.75 2.81
N PRO A 386 -15.59 -1.45 2.35
CA PRO A 386 -16.74 -0.83 1.69
C PRO A 386 -17.36 0.35 2.46
N GLU A 387 -17.39 0.25 3.79
CA GLU A 387 -17.92 1.27 4.73
C GLU A 387 -17.05 2.52 4.89
N ASP A 388 -15.76 2.44 4.53
CA ASP A 388 -14.80 3.55 4.66
C ASP A 388 -14.47 4.23 3.32
N ARG A 389 -14.92 3.65 2.20
CA ARG A 389 -14.66 4.20 0.85
C ARG A 389 -15.21 5.59 0.66
N GLU A 390 -16.44 5.83 1.11
CA GLU A 390 -17.09 7.15 1.00
C GLU A 390 -16.36 8.20 1.81
N LYS A 391 -15.95 7.87 3.03
CA LYS A 391 -15.16 8.76 3.91
C LYS A 391 -13.80 9.12 3.31
N PHE A 392 -13.14 8.13 2.69
CA PHE A 392 -11.87 8.37 1.99
C PHE A 392 -12.07 9.33 0.82
N LEU A 393 -13.10 9.12 0.00
CA LEU A 393 -13.40 10.01 -1.14
C LEU A 393 -13.73 11.44 -0.66
N GLU A 394 -14.54 11.58 0.37
CA GLU A 394 -14.82 12.88 1.02
C GLU A 394 -13.55 13.55 1.55
N TYR A 395 -12.68 12.78 2.22
CA TYR A 395 -11.42 13.28 2.75
C TYR A 395 -10.53 13.85 1.65
N VAL A 396 -10.30 13.07 0.57
CA VAL A 396 -9.45 13.51 -0.54
C VAL A 396 -10.05 14.72 -1.27
N GLN A 397 -11.39 14.82 -1.38
CA GLN A 397 -12.06 15.96 -2.02
C GLN A 397 -11.95 17.25 -1.19
N ASN A 398 -12.02 17.14 0.13
CA ASN A 398 -12.04 18.30 1.04
C ASN A 398 -10.64 18.73 1.47
N GLU A 399 -9.63 17.85 1.39
CA GLU A 399 -8.25 18.13 1.80
C GLU A 399 -7.31 18.25 0.58
N PRO A 400 -6.95 19.49 0.17
CA PRO A 400 -6.10 19.73 -0.99
C PRO A 400 -4.74 19.03 -0.93
N MET A 401 -4.18 18.88 0.28
CA MET A 401 -2.90 18.19 0.48
C MET A 401 -3.02 16.68 0.20
N ALA A 402 -4.10 16.04 0.66
CA ALA A 402 -4.36 14.62 0.38
C ALA A 402 -4.58 14.40 -1.13
N ALA A 403 -5.31 15.29 -1.78
CA ALA A 403 -5.48 15.26 -3.23
C ALA A 403 -4.15 15.43 -3.98
N ALA A 404 -3.28 16.32 -3.51
CA ALA A 404 -1.96 16.54 -4.10
C ALA A 404 -1.05 15.32 -3.94
N GLN A 405 -1.02 14.71 -2.76
CA GLN A 405 -0.25 13.49 -2.49
C GLN A 405 -0.71 12.32 -3.36
N LEU A 406 -2.03 12.14 -3.50
CA LEU A 406 -2.57 11.09 -4.35
C LEU A 406 -2.25 11.35 -5.84
N ARG A 407 -2.24 12.60 -6.28
CA ARG A 407 -1.96 12.99 -7.66
C ARG A 407 -0.49 12.89 -8.05
N ALA A 408 0.44 13.08 -7.09
CA ALA A 408 1.87 13.21 -7.39
C ALA A 408 2.46 12.03 -8.18
N PRO A 409 2.23 10.74 -7.83
CA PRO A 409 2.74 9.61 -8.59
C PRO A 409 2.23 9.58 -10.04
N LEU A 410 0.94 9.87 -10.24
CA LEU A 410 0.34 9.91 -11.58
C LEU A 410 0.91 11.05 -12.43
N TYR A 411 1.16 12.20 -11.80
CA TYR A 411 1.78 13.34 -12.47
C TYR A 411 3.20 13.01 -12.93
N GLU A 412 4.00 12.39 -12.05
CA GLU A 412 5.36 11.94 -12.38
C GLU A 412 5.35 10.96 -13.54
N ASP A 413 4.46 9.96 -13.53
CA ASP A 413 4.34 8.98 -14.60
C ASP A 413 3.97 9.61 -15.94
N LYS A 414 3.11 10.63 -15.93
CA LYS A 414 2.76 11.39 -17.15
C LYS A 414 3.94 12.21 -17.67
N VAL A 415 4.75 12.78 -16.80
CA VAL A 415 5.98 13.49 -17.21
C VAL A 415 7.01 12.51 -17.78
N VAL A 416 7.15 11.34 -17.18
CA VAL A 416 8.01 10.26 -17.70
C VAL A 416 7.52 9.79 -19.06
N ASP A 417 6.21 9.59 -19.27
CA ASP A 417 5.65 9.22 -20.57
C ASP A 417 5.93 10.30 -21.63
N PHE A 418 5.73 11.57 -21.26
CA PHE A 418 6.08 12.69 -22.14
C PHE A 418 7.56 12.68 -22.53
N LEU A 419 8.46 12.36 -21.58
CA LEU A 419 9.89 12.27 -21.86
C LEU A 419 10.25 11.05 -22.72
N PHE A 420 9.56 9.92 -22.56
CA PHE A 420 9.71 8.77 -23.44
C PHE A 420 9.29 9.07 -24.87
N ASP A 421 8.22 9.81 -25.06
CA ASP A 421 7.75 10.23 -26.40
C ASP A 421 8.73 11.19 -27.10
N LYS A 422 9.56 11.90 -26.35
CA LYS A 422 10.57 12.84 -26.85
C LYS A 422 11.95 12.22 -27.01
N ALA A 423 12.22 11.10 -26.34
CA ALA A 423 13.52 10.46 -26.34
C ALA A 423 13.80 9.69 -27.65
N ASP A 424 15.07 9.66 -28.04
CA ASP A 424 15.56 8.75 -29.07
C ASP A 424 15.69 7.34 -28.49
N VAL A 425 14.66 6.51 -28.69
CA VAL A 425 14.61 5.15 -28.15
C VAL A 425 15.23 4.18 -29.13
N THR A 426 16.24 3.44 -28.68
CA THR A 426 16.82 2.29 -29.41
C THR A 426 16.33 1.00 -28.81
N GLU A 427 15.80 0.08 -29.63
CA GLU A 427 15.32 -1.23 -29.16
C GLU A 427 16.42 -2.27 -29.22
N ARG A 428 16.51 -3.10 -28.19
CA ARG A 428 17.39 -4.26 -28.12
C ARG A 428 16.61 -5.47 -27.61
N GLU A 429 16.61 -6.54 -28.40
CA GLU A 429 16.04 -7.81 -27.96
C GLU A 429 16.92 -8.46 -26.90
N VAL A 430 16.32 -8.91 -25.83
CA VAL A 430 16.96 -9.57 -24.68
C VAL A 430 16.09 -10.72 -24.19
N THR A 431 16.68 -11.62 -23.39
CA THR A 431 15.91 -12.62 -22.66
C THR A 431 15.27 -12.02 -21.41
N GLN A 432 14.27 -12.69 -20.85
CA GLN A 432 13.65 -12.26 -19.59
C GLN A 432 14.68 -12.22 -18.45
N GLU A 433 15.58 -13.24 -18.38
CA GLU A 433 16.65 -13.29 -17.38
C GLU A 433 17.62 -12.11 -17.52
N GLU A 434 17.93 -11.68 -18.74
CA GLU A 434 18.77 -10.51 -18.98
C GLU A 434 18.10 -9.20 -18.59
N LEU A 435 16.79 -9.08 -18.81
CA LEU A 435 16.00 -7.92 -18.37
C LEU A 435 15.93 -7.86 -16.84
N GLU A 436 15.62 -8.96 -16.18
CA GLU A 436 15.59 -9.05 -14.71
C GLU A 436 16.98 -8.76 -14.11
N ALA A 437 18.03 -9.32 -14.66
CA ALA A 437 19.39 -9.06 -14.23
C ALA A 437 19.82 -7.59 -14.44
N ALA A 438 19.32 -6.92 -15.50
CA ALA A 438 19.56 -5.50 -15.71
C ALA A 438 18.88 -4.66 -14.63
N ILE A 439 17.65 -5.00 -14.25
CA ILE A 439 16.90 -4.34 -13.19
C ILE A 439 17.58 -4.53 -11.83
N GLU A 440 17.99 -5.76 -11.49
CA GLU A 440 18.69 -6.07 -10.24
C GLU A 440 20.07 -5.38 -10.15
N ALA A 441 20.80 -5.34 -11.27
CA ALA A 441 22.10 -4.66 -11.31
C ALA A 441 21.98 -3.16 -11.06
N GLU A 442 20.91 -2.54 -11.55
CA GLU A 442 20.61 -1.13 -11.32
C GLU A 442 20.12 -0.89 -9.89
N GLU A 443 19.32 -1.79 -9.30
CA GLU A 443 18.90 -1.72 -7.88
C GLU A 443 20.10 -1.77 -6.92
N THR A 444 21.03 -2.69 -7.19
CA THR A 444 22.25 -2.79 -6.38
C THR A 444 23.19 -1.61 -6.57
N ALA A 445 23.13 -0.93 -7.70
CA ALA A 445 23.90 0.30 -7.95
C ALA A 445 23.30 1.53 -7.23
N GLU A 446 21.99 1.60 -7.10
CA GLU A 446 21.30 2.64 -6.29
C GLU A 446 21.51 2.44 -4.79
N ALA A 447 21.52 1.19 -4.31
CA ALA A 447 21.75 0.87 -2.91
C ALA A 447 23.22 1.01 -2.46
N LYS A 448 24.19 1.13 -3.38
CA LYS A 448 25.63 1.26 -3.05
C LYS A 448 26.24 2.48 -3.72
N PRO A 449 26.53 3.56 -2.98
CA PRO A 449 27.25 4.68 -3.53
C PRO A 449 28.64 4.24 -4.00
N ALA A 450 29.03 4.72 -5.18
CA ALA A 450 30.21 4.32 -5.93
C ALA A 450 31.48 4.17 -5.09
N LYS A 451 31.81 2.97 -4.67
CA LYS A 451 33.20 2.61 -4.32
C LYS A 451 33.97 2.52 -5.63
N LYS A 452 34.95 3.44 -5.79
CA LYS A 452 35.87 3.51 -6.93
C LYS A 452 36.28 2.11 -7.41
N LYS A 453 36.02 1.84 -8.70
CA LYS A 453 36.40 0.61 -9.40
C LYS A 453 37.88 0.33 -9.20
N ALA A 454 38.21 -0.67 -8.39
CA ALA A 454 39.48 -1.37 -8.46
C ALA A 454 39.38 -2.41 -9.58
N ALA A 455 40.29 -2.36 -10.51
CA ALA A 455 40.32 -3.17 -11.72
C ALA A 455 40.20 -4.69 -11.44
N PRO A 456 39.54 -5.46 -12.31
CA PRO A 456 39.36 -6.87 -12.12
C PRO A 456 40.67 -7.63 -12.37
N LYS A 457 41.17 -8.32 -11.34
CA LYS A 457 42.21 -9.32 -11.49
C LYS A 457 41.62 -10.53 -12.18
N LYS A 458 42.07 -10.76 -13.43
CA LYS A 458 41.83 -11.98 -14.21
C LYS A 458 42.17 -13.23 -13.37
N LYS A 459 41.20 -14.08 -13.08
CA LYS A 459 41.45 -15.49 -12.72
C LYS A 459 41.32 -16.33 -13.97
N ALA A 460 42.47 -16.88 -14.35
CA ALA A 460 42.61 -17.81 -15.47
C ALA A 460 41.90 -19.13 -15.18
N ALA A 461 41.23 -19.61 -16.21
CA ALA A 461 40.66 -20.95 -16.29
C ALA A 461 41.75 -22.05 -16.20
N ALA A 462 41.48 -23.09 -15.43
CA ALA A 462 42.20 -24.38 -15.59
C ALA A 462 41.16 -25.51 -15.69
N LYS A 463 41.24 -26.15 -16.85
CA LYS A 463 40.46 -27.30 -17.31
C LYS A 463 40.78 -28.57 -16.53
N LYS A 464 39.74 -29.40 -16.44
CA LYS A 464 39.66 -30.87 -16.28
C LYS A 464 40.93 -31.68 -16.53
N ALA A 465 41.21 -32.67 -15.68
CA ALA A 465 41.46 -34.05 -16.09
C ALA A 465 41.25 -35.01 -14.91
N SER A 466 40.66 -36.12 -15.25
CA SER A 466 40.23 -37.30 -14.53
C SER A 466 41.39 -38.23 -14.13
N ALA A 467 41.18 -39.01 -13.11
CA ALA A 467 41.32 -40.46 -13.04
C ALA A 467 42.08 -41.04 -11.84
N LYS A 468 41.35 -41.86 -11.12
CA LYS A 468 41.60 -43.23 -10.64
C LYS A 468 42.65 -43.55 -9.58
N LYS A 469 42.09 -44.23 -8.55
CA LYS A 469 42.59 -45.39 -7.76
C LYS A 469 43.74 -45.16 -6.77
N SER A 470 43.64 -45.59 -5.58
CA SER A 470 43.38 -46.78 -4.83
C SER A 470 44.05 -46.69 -3.44
N ASP A 471 43.35 -47.24 -2.53
CA ASP A 471 43.77 -48.09 -1.40
C ASP A 471 44.64 -47.59 -0.25
N ASP A 472 43.98 -47.78 0.87
CA ASP A 472 44.45 -48.56 2.04
C ASP A 472 44.99 -47.82 3.29
N LYS A 473 44.34 -48.28 4.36
CA LYS A 473 44.77 -48.38 5.75
C LYS A 473 44.41 -47.33 6.78
N LYS A 474 43.36 -47.69 7.50
CA LYS A 474 43.15 -47.52 8.94
C LYS A 474 44.28 -48.24 9.74
N PRO A 475 44.52 -48.10 11.06
CA PRO A 475 43.66 -47.58 12.12
C PRO A 475 44.36 -46.91 13.35
N ALA A 476 43.51 -46.69 14.36
CA ALA A 476 43.77 -46.62 15.81
C ALA A 476 43.92 -45.22 16.40
N GLU A 477 43.04 -44.84 17.21
CA GLU A 477 42.54 -45.19 18.54
C GLU A 477 43.07 -44.28 19.66
N LYS A 478 42.11 -43.90 20.53
CA LYS A 478 42.18 -43.57 21.95
C LYS A 478 42.45 -42.10 22.31
N LYS A 479 41.78 -41.44 23.17
CA LYS A 479 40.83 -41.73 24.28
C LYS A 479 40.34 -40.39 24.82
N ALA A 480 39.10 -40.33 25.22
CA ALA A 480 38.61 -39.42 26.24
C ALA A 480 39.13 -39.89 27.63
N PRO A 481 39.08 -39.20 28.71
CA PRO A 481 37.82 -38.76 29.39
C PRO A 481 37.89 -37.45 30.22
N ALA A 482 36.78 -36.81 30.35
CA ALA A 482 35.90 -36.81 31.53
C ALA A 482 36.24 -35.88 32.71
N LYS A 483 35.16 -35.23 33.12
CA LYS A 483 34.66 -34.96 34.49
C LYS A 483 35.05 -33.66 35.19
N ASN A 484 34.06 -32.98 35.49
CA ASN A 484 33.26 -32.71 36.73
C ASN A 484 33.60 -31.32 37.27
N THR A 485 32.69 -30.48 37.71
CA THR A 485 31.65 -30.62 38.73
C THR A 485 30.92 -29.27 38.88
N ALA A 486 29.65 -29.34 39.08
CA ALA A 486 28.88 -28.29 39.76
C ALA A 486 29.12 -28.43 41.31
N PRO A 487 28.79 -27.49 42.15
CA PRO A 487 27.45 -27.22 42.62
C PRO A 487 27.15 -25.75 43.00
N ALA A 488 25.93 -25.27 42.86
CA ALA A 488 24.77 -25.25 43.77
C ALA A 488 24.69 -24.09 44.78
N LYS A 489 23.47 -23.47 44.76
CA LYS A 489 22.69 -22.85 45.88
C LYS A 489 23.15 -21.48 46.37
N THR A 490 22.27 -20.51 46.58
CA THR A 490 20.99 -20.39 47.31
C THR A 490 20.33 -19.06 46.93
N ALA A 491 19.06 -19.04 46.67
CA ALA A 491 17.92 -18.79 47.55
C ALA A 491 17.59 -17.31 47.79
N ASP A 492 16.31 -17.08 47.50
CA ASP A 492 15.33 -16.20 48.14
C ASP A 492 15.43 -14.68 48.00
N ASP A 493 14.44 -14.08 47.37
CA ASP A 493 13.38 -13.41 48.10
C ASP A 493 12.23 -12.94 47.16
N LYS A 494 11.01 -13.28 47.58
CA LYS A 494 9.76 -12.74 47.08
C LYS A 494 9.13 -11.98 48.25
N PRO A 495 8.50 -10.83 48.09
CA PRO A 495 7.09 -10.83 48.46
C PRO A 495 6.13 -10.06 47.54
N ALA A 496 5.04 -10.74 47.25
CA ALA A 496 3.65 -10.46 47.64
C ALA A 496 2.87 -9.34 46.97
N ALA A 497 1.80 -9.82 46.39
CA ALA A 497 0.65 -9.19 45.78
C ALA A 497 -0.08 -8.12 46.63
N LYS A 498 -0.66 -7.13 45.98
CA LYS A 498 -1.89 -6.47 46.46
C LYS A 498 -2.94 -6.37 45.33
N LYS A 499 -4.02 -7.11 45.54
CA LYS A 499 -5.32 -6.99 44.88
C LYS A 499 -5.93 -5.62 45.20
N ALA A 500 -6.52 -4.99 44.21
CA ALA A 500 -7.58 -4.00 44.41
C ALA A 500 -8.71 -4.25 43.44
N THR A 501 -9.85 -4.32 44.05
CA THR A 501 -11.17 -4.77 43.62
C THR A 501 -11.87 -3.83 42.63
N ALA A 502 -12.57 -4.44 41.69
CA ALA A 502 -13.50 -3.82 40.75
C ALA A 502 -14.78 -3.34 41.47
N LYS A 503 -15.25 -2.13 41.15
CA LYS A 503 -16.63 -1.69 41.38
C LYS A 503 -17.37 -1.54 40.06
N LYS A 504 -18.40 -2.39 39.90
CA LYS A 504 -19.47 -2.28 38.92
C LYS A 504 -20.35 -1.07 39.22
N ALA A 505 -20.78 -0.34 38.21
CA ALA A 505 -21.97 0.50 38.23
C ALA A 505 -22.80 0.28 36.95
N PRO A 506 -24.11 0.47 36.97
CA PRO A 506 -25.05 -0.27 36.13
C PRO A 506 -25.48 0.46 34.85
N ALA A 507 -25.94 -0.35 33.90
CA ALA A 507 -26.50 0.05 32.61
C ALA A 507 -27.82 0.83 32.74
N LYS A 508 -27.96 1.91 31.97
CA LYS A 508 -29.24 2.57 31.65
C LYS A 508 -29.60 2.29 30.19
N LYS A 509 -30.75 1.65 29.98
CA LYS A 509 -31.46 1.54 28.71
C LYS A 509 -31.94 2.94 28.25
N PRO A 510 -31.91 3.27 26.98
CA PRO A 510 -32.77 4.31 26.44
C PRO A 510 -34.02 3.73 25.78
N ALA A 511 -35.09 4.43 26.01
CA ALA A 511 -36.47 4.15 25.60
C ALA A 511 -36.69 4.43 24.10
N ALA A 512 -37.58 3.63 23.52
CA ALA A 512 -38.12 3.75 22.17
C ALA A 512 -38.86 5.09 21.96
N LYS A 513 -38.62 5.78 20.83
CA LYS A 513 -39.48 6.85 20.31
C LYS A 513 -40.06 6.45 18.95
N LYS A 514 -41.38 6.52 18.92
CA LYS A 514 -42.31 6.28 17.82
C LYS A 514 -42.04 7.15 16.61
N ALA A 515 -42.25 6.53 15.45
CA ALA A 515 -42.37 7.21 14.15
C ALA A 515 -43.67 8.05 14.05
N PRO A 516 -43.69 9.12 13.28
CA PRO A 516 -44.93 9.72 12.78
C PRO A 516 -45.18 9.40 11.30
N ALA A 517 -46.46 9.25 11.01
CA ALA A 517 -47.10 8.80 9.81
C ALA A 517 -46.90 9.70 8.57
N LYS A 518 -46.95 9.05 7.39
CA LYS A 518 -47.13 9.64 6.06
C LYS A 518 -48.38 10.52 5.98
N LYS A 519 -48.27 11.71 5.35
CA LYS A 519 -49.36 12.39 4.68
C LYS A 519 -48.99 12.63 3.22
N ALA A 520 -49.76 12.00 2.35
CA ALA A 520 -49.83 12.29 0.93
C ALA A 520 -50.58 13.60 0.68
N ALA A 521 -50.13 14.41 -0.25
CA ALA A 521 -50.96 15.37 -0.95
C ALA A 521 -50.46 15.57 -2.39
N LYS A 522 -51.41 15.38 -3.29
CA LYS A 522 -51.42 15.73 -4.71
C LYS A 522 -51.19 17.23 -4.95
N LYS A 523 -50.38 17.61 -5.86
CA LYS A 523 -50.71 18.22 -7.15
C LYS A 523 -49.46 18.27 -8.01
#